data_6e4fab9dbcf1187bed006f6c4451421f
#
_entry.id   6e4fab9dbcf1187bed006f6c4451421f
#
_cell.length_a   1.000
_cell.length_b   1.000
_cell.length_c   1.000
_cell.angle_alpha   90.00
_cell.angle_beta   90.00
_cell.angle_gamma   90.00
#
_symmetry.space_group_name_H-M   'P 1'
#
loop_
_entity.id
_entity.type
_entity.pdbx_description
1 polymer ?
#
loop_
_entity_poly.entity_id
_entity_poly.type
_entity_poly.pdbx_seq_one_letter_code
_entity_poly.pdbx_strand_id
1 'polypeptide(L)'
;MLFRSNKNYYYNNEAIKEPVKQDWGTRDRTNGKYHNEGTGLQPHSGLTKSYTKKNKRSVWSVTKKPYKGAHFATFPPELIEPCIKAGSEVGDIILDPFMGSGTTAMVAKMLDRYYIGCELHEDYGNLIQERVPINVSYL
;
A
#
# COMPACT_ATOMS: atom_id res chain seq x y z
N MET A 1 -5.42 14.88 3.43
CA MET A 1 -5.52 15.21 4.88
C MET A 1 -6.35 14.12 5.55
N LEU A 2 -5.74 13.28 6.37
CA LEU A 2 -6.47 12.24 7.11
C LEU A 2 -7.12 12.90 8.32
N PHE A 3 -8.44 12.99 8.32
CA PHE A 3 -9.18 13.43 9.50
C PHE A 3 -9.17 12.30 10.54
N ARG A 4 -8.42 12.48 11.62
CA ARG A 4 -8.42 11.57 12.75
C ARG A 4 -9.57 11.93 13.68
N SER A 5 -10.63 11.16 13.64
CA SER A 5 -11.70 11.24 14.67
C SER A 5 -11.41 10.33 15.87
N ASN A 6 -10.51 9.35 15.74
CA ASN A 6 -10.20 8.37 16.78
C ASN A 6 -8.71 8.02 16.82
N LYS A 7 -8.19 7.61 17.99
CA LYS A 7 -6.82 7.09 18.15
C LYS A 7 -6.65 5.71 17.52
N ASN A 8 -7.71 4.94 17.41
CA ASN A 8 -7.73 3.61 16.84
C ASN A 8 -8.14 3.71 15.36
N TYR A 9 -7.22 3.43 14.46
CA TYR A 9 -7.47 3.34 13.03
C TYR A 9 -6.91 2.00 12.52
N TYR A 10 -7.56 1.48 11.49
CA TYR A 10 -7.09 0.28 10.84
C TYR A 10 -5.77 0.54 10.11
N TYR A 11 -4.79 -0.34 10.30
CA TYR A 11 -3.54 -0.33 9.56
C TYR A 11 -2.96 -1.74 9.45
N ASN A 12 -2.98 -2.28 8.24
CA ASN A 12 -2.45 -3.61 7.95
C ASN A 12 -1.03 -3.55 7.37
N ASN A 13 -0.04 -3.51 8.25
CA ASN A 13 1.37 -3.52 7.86
C ASN A 13 1.76 -4.82 7.13
N GLU A 14 1.17 -5.95 7.48
CA GLU A 14 1.51 -7.25 6.90
C GLU A 14 1.16 -7.32 5.41
N ALA A 15 0.05 -6.69 5.00
CA ALA A 15 -0.44 -6.68 3.62
C ALA A 15 0.50 -5.97 2.65
N ILE A 16 1.38 -5.10 3.15
CA ILE A 16 2.29 -4.28 2.34
C ILE A 16 3.77 -4.61 2.52
N LYS A 17 4.10 -5.63 3.32
CA LYS A 17 5.49 -6.06 3.49
C LYS A 17 6.13 -6.49 2.17
N GLU A 18 7.38 -6.12 2.01
CA GLU A 18 8.20 -6.48 0.85
C GLU A 18 9.02 -7.75 1.13
N PRO A 19 9.26 -8.60 0.12
CA PRO A 19 10.18 -9.72 0.28
C PRO A 19 11.60 -9.22 0.59
N VAL A 20 12.32 -9.97 1.39
CA VAL A 20 13.75 -9.72 1.63
C VAL A 20 14.51 -10.23 0.41
N LYS A 21 15.33 -9.36 -0.20
CA LYS A 21 16.13 -9.74 -1.39
C LYS A 21 17.17 -10.82 -1.10
N GLN A 22 17.64 -10.88 0.15
CA GLN A 22 18.62 -11.85 0.61
C GLN A 22 18.26 -12.28 2.01
N ASP A 23 17.99 -13.57 2.19
CA ASP A 23 17.85 -14.16 3.52
C ASP A 23 19.27 -14.35 4.09
N TRP A 24 19.58 -13.60 5.13
CA TRP A 24 20.85 -13.74 5.82
C TRP A 24 20.85 -14.90 6.81
N GLY A 25 19.77 -15.68 6.88
CA GLY A 25 19.61 -16.75 7.84
C GLY A 25 19.57 -16.27 9.30
N THR A 26 19.56 -17.22 10.22
CA THR A 26 19.72 -16.97 11.65
C THR A 26 21.21 -16.75 11.92
N ARG A 27 21.60 -15.56 12.36
CA ARG A 27 23.00 -15.26 12.72
C ARG A 27 23.15 -15.27 14.23
N ASP A 28 24.12 -16.05 14.68
CA ASP A 28 24.60 -15.95 16.03
C ASP A 28 25.53 -14.73 16.13
N ARG A 29 25.18 -13.76 16.94
CA ARG A 29 25.96 -12.55 17.19
C ARG A 29 26.65 -12.58 18.56
N THR A 30 26.60 -13.70 19.27
CA THR A 30 27.19 -13.82 20.62
C THR A 30 28.70 -13.63 20.61
N ASN A 31 29.37 -13.92 19.47
CA ASN A 31 30.82 -13.79 19.30
C ASN A 31 31.24 -12.71 18.29
N GLY A 32 30.39 -11.72 18.03
CA GLY A 32 30.72 -10.64 17.09
C GLY A 32 31.84 -9.73 17.60
N LYS A 33 32.70 -9.22 16.69
CA LYS A 33 33.84 -8.31 16.92
C LYS A 33 33.52 -7.01 17.69
N TYR A 34 32.30 -6.79 18.10
CA TYR A 34 31.82 -5.59 18.81
C TYR A 34 31.52 -5.84 20.29
N HIS A 35 31.95 -6.98 20.85
CA HIS A 35 32.05 -7.15 22.28
C HIS A 35 33.23 -6.33 22.81
N ASN A 36 33.05 -5.03 22.98
CA ASN A 36 33.93 -4.22 23.77
C ASN A 36 33.59 -4.45 25.26
N GLU A 37 34.38 -5.28 25.91
CA GLU A 37 34.41 -5.32 27.36
C GLU A 37 34.69 -3.91 27.85
N GLY A 38 33.70 -3.28 28.50
CA GLY A 38 33.84 -1.93 29.07
C GLY A 38 32.84 -0.89 28.60
N THR A 39 32.01 -1.14 27.57
CA THR A 39 31.04 -0.14 27.10
C THR A 39 29.70 -0.16 27.84
N GLY A 40 29.46 -1.10 28.75
CA GLY A 40 28.20 -1.24 29.51
C GLY A 40 26.99 -1.59 28.63
N LEU A 41 27.19 -1.81 27.34
CA LEU A 41 26.13 -2.24 26.39
C LEU A 41 25.81 -3.71 26.72
N GLN A 42 24.55 -3.96 27.07
CA GLN A 42 24.05 -5.32 27.24
C GLN A 42 24.27 -6.14 26.00
N PRO A 43 24.74 -7.39 26.07
CA PRO A 43 24.81 -8.28 24.93
C PRO A 43 23.39 -8.41 24.36
N HIS A 44 23.20 -8.05 23.09
CA HIS A 44 21.95 -8.36 22.41
C HIS A 44 21.77 -9.88 22.43
N SER A 45 20.61 -10.37 22.83
CA SER A 45 20.25 -11.79 22.78
C SER A 45 20.58 -12.33 21.40
N GLY A 46 21.61 -13.17 21.31
CA GLY A 46 22.45 -13.39 20.13
C GLY A 46 21.81 -14.06 18.92
N LEU A 47 20.50 -14.34 18.91
CA LEU A 47 19.84 -14.99 17.78
C LEU A 47 19.03 -13.98 16.98
N THR A 48 19.50 -13.66 15.78
CA THR A 48 18.71 -12.89 14.81
C THR A 48 17.74 -13.85 14.10
N LYS A 49 16.44 -13.65 14.28
CA LYS A 49 15.43 -14.42 13.54
C LYS A 49 15.59 -14.16 12.04
N SER A 50 15.50 -15.23 11.25
CA SER A 50 15.37 -15.11 9.80
C SER A 50 14.02 -14.49 9.45
N TYR A 51 14.02 -13.46 8.62
CA TYR A 51 12.81 -12.80 8.14
C TYR A 51 12.72 -12.94 6.63
N THR A 52 11.62 -13.50 6.16
CA THR A 52 11.32 -13.60 4.72
C THR A 52 10.74 -12.31 4.16
N LYS A 53 10.18 -11.47 5.02
CA LYS A 53 9.55 -10.19 4.69
C LYS A 53 10.09 -9.06 5.55
N LYS A 54 10.16 -7.87 5.01
CA LYS A 54 10.54 -6.63 5.68
C LYS A 54 9.47 -5.57 5.49
N ASN A 55 9.47 -4.56 6.36
CA ASN A 55 8.57 -3.42 6.20
C ASN A 55 8.80 -2.72 4.87
N LYS A 56 7.73 -2.23 4.27
CA LYS A 56 7.78 -1.43 3.05
C LYS A 56 8.63 -0.19 3.28
N ARG A 57 9.48 0.14 2.31
CA ARG A 57 10.33 1.34 2.36
C ARG A 57 9.50 2.61 2.19
N SER A 58 10.01 3.72 2.71
CA SER A 58 9.41 5.05 2.53
C SER A 58 9.54 5.59 1.09
N VAL A 59 10.55 5.13 0.35
CA VAL A 59 10.75 5.47 -1.07
C VAL A 59 10.26 4.31 -1.93
N TRP A 60 9.32 4.60 -2.82
CA TRP A 60 8.71 3.63 -3.73
C TRP A 60 9.14 3.93 -5.17
N SER A 61 9.65 2.91 -5.85
CA SER A 61 9.92 2.98 -7.29
C SER A 61 8.73 2.43 -8.04
N VAL A 62 8.00 3.30 -8.73
CA VAL A 62 6.82 2.94 -9.50
C VAL A 62 7.04 3.34 -10.96
N THR A 63 6.90 2.38 -11.87
CA THR A 63 7.08 2.62 -13.30
C THR A 63 5.83 3.24 -13.88
N LYS A 64 5.97 4.37 -14.55
CA LYS A 64 4.87 4.97 -15.31
C LYS A 64 4.52 4.07 -16.50
N LYS A 65 3.26 3.69 -16.59
CA LYS A 65 2.72 3.04 -17.78
C LYS A 65 1.92 4.10 -18.56
N PRO A 66 2.15 4.26 -19.87
CA PRO A 66 1.38 5.20 -20.66
C PRO A 66 -0.10 4.80 -20.64
N TYR A 67 -0.95 5.74 -20.30
CA TYR A 67 -2.39 5.59 -20.41
C TYR A 67 -2.86 6.06 -21.79
N LYS A 68 -3.59 5.21 -22.51
CA LYS A 68 -4.05 5.50 -23.87
C LYS A 68 -5.32 6.34 -23.96
N GLY A 69 -5.95 6.65 -22.82
CA GLY A 69 -7.15 7.47 -22.76
C GLY A 69 -6.84 8.98 -22.73
N ALA A 70 -7.86 9.81 -22.95
CA ALA A 70 -7.75 11.27 -23.03
C ALA A 70 -7.62 11.95 -21.65
N HIS A 71 -6.71 11.45 -20.77
CA HIS A 71 -6.46 12.04 -19.46
C HIS A 71 -4.97 12.31 -19.24
N PHE A 72 -4.62 13.58 -18.93
CA PHE A 72 -3.23 14.02 -18.88
C PHE A 72 -2.48 13.67 -17.59
N ALA A 73 -3.17 13.40 -16.49
CA ALA A 73 -2.56 13.24 -15.16
C ALA A 73 -2.98 11.96 -14.47
N THR A 74 -2.72 10.80 -15.12
CA THR A 74 -2.99 9.50 -14.49
C THR A 74 -1.78 9.00 -13.72
N PHE A 75 -2.02 8.41 -12.55
CA PHE A 75 -1.01 7.66 -11.82
C PHE A 75 -1.21 6.15 -12.01
N PRO A 76 -0.13 5.35 -11.93
CA PRO A 76 -0.23 3.92 -12.10
C PRO A 76 -0.92 3.24 -10.91
N PRO A 77 -1.68 2.15 -11.13
CA PRO A 77 -2.36 1.39 -10.08
C PRO A 77 -1.42 0.96 -8.94
N GLU A 78 -0.20 0.61 -9.27
CA GLU A 78 0.83 0.15 -8.34
C GLU A 78 1.21 1.20 -7.27
N LEU A 79 0.86 2.49 -7.51
CA LEU A 79 1.07 3.55 -6.53
C LEU A 79 0.03 3.52 -5.42
N ILE A 80 -1.25 3.33 -5.75
CA ILE A 80 -2.34 3.41 -4.77
C ILE A 80 -2.64 2.06 -4.11
N GLU A 81 -2.32 0.95 -4.76
CA GLU A 81 -2.58 -0.40 -4.26
C GLU A 81 -2.08 -0.64 -2.83
N PRO A 82 -0.81 -0.33 -2.47
CA PRO A 82 -0.34 -0.52 -1.11
C PRO A 82 -1.05 0.41 -0.11
N CYS A 83 -1.50 1.58 -0.53
CA CYS A 83 -2.25 2.49 0.35
C CYS A 83 -3.62 1.90 0.71
N ILE A 84 -4.34 1.37 -0.28
CA ILE A 84 -5.63 0.71 -0.07
C ILE A 84 -5.48 -0.53 0.80
N LYS A 85 -4.50 -1.41 0.51
CA LYS A 85 -4.23 -2.62 1.30
C LYS A 85 -3.87 -2.33 2.75
N ALA A 86 -3.11 -1.26 3.00
CA ALA A 86 -2.71 -0.90 4.35
C ALA A 86 -3.84 -0.23 5.14
N GLY A 87 -4.67 0.56 4.49
CA GLY A 87 -5.64 1.44 5.13
C GLY A 87 -7.07 0.92 5.17
N SER A 88 -7.36 -0.25 4.59
CA SER A 88 -8.72 -0.81 4.51
C SER A 88 -8.75 -2.32 4.53
N GLU A 89 -9.89 -2.88 4.95
CA GLU A 89 -10.23 -4.29 4.84
C GLU A 89 -11.04 -4.56 3.56
N VAL A 90 -11.17 -5.84 3.21
CA VAL A 90 -12.10 -6.28 2.15
C VAL A 90 -13.51 -5.88 2.55
N GLY A 91 -14.26 -5.28 1.61
CA GLY A 91 -15.60 -4.78 1.86
C GLY A 91 -15.69 -3.35 2.38
N ASP A 92 -14.57 -2.72 2.73
CA ASP A 92 -14.55 -1.30 3.11
C ASP A 92 -14.79 -0.37 1.93
N ILE A 93 -15.12 0.90 2.24
CA ILE A 93 -15.37 1.95 1.25
C ILE A 93 -14.14 2.85 1.14
N ILE A 94 -13.62 3.00 -0.07
CA ILE A 94 -12.52 3.91 -0.41
C ILE A 94 -13.10 5.22 -0.94
N LEU A 95 -12.77 6.32 -0.31
CA LEU A 95 -13.17 7.66 -0.76
C LEU A 95 -12.05 8.33 -1.54
N ASP A 96 -12.35 8.74 -2.78
CA ASP A 96 -11.48 9.59 -3.59
C ASP A 96 -12.23 10.85 -4.02
N PRO A 97 -11.97 12.00 -3.38
CA PRO A 97 -12.64 13.26 -3.71
C PRO A 97 -12.17 13.89 -5.03
N PHE A 98 -11.15 13.31 -5.69
CA PHE A 98 -10.59 13.77 -6.96
C PHE A 98 -10.36 12.59 -7.90
N MET A 99 -11.45 11.91 -8.25
CA MET A 99 -11.42 10.59 -8.89
C MET A 99 -10.67 10.56 -10.24
N GLY A 100 -10.72 11.65 -11.00
CA GLY A 100 -10.09 11.73 -12.31
C GLY A 100 -10.53 10.61 -13.25
N SER A 101 -9.58 9.87 -13.78
CA SER A 101 -9.85 8.72 -14.67
C SER A 101 -10.24 7.42 -13.94
N GLY A 102 -10.50 7.45 -12.64
CA GLY A 102 -10.97 6.28 -11.87
C GLY A 102 -9.92 5.25 -11.48
N THR A 103 -8.65 5.61 -11.43
CA THR A 103 -7.59 4.65 -11.05
C THR A 103 -7.82 4.09 -9.64
N THR A 104 -8.17 4.94 -8.67
CA THR A 104 -8.49 4.53 -7.31
C THR A 104 -9.67 3.57 -7.27
N ALA A 105 -10.75 3.89 -8.00
CA ALA A 105 -11.95 3.05 -8.08
C ALA A 105 -11.64 1.67 -8.67
N MET A 106 -10.87 1.64 -9.75
CA MET A 106 -10.44 0.38 -10.38
C MET A 106 -9.65 -0.49 -9.41
N VAL A 107 -8.67 0.08 -8.69
CA VAL A 107 -7.86 -0.67 -7.74
C VAL A 107 -8.68 -1.11 -6.53
N ALA A 108 -9.59 -0.27 -6.02
CA ALA A 108 -10.50 -0.65 -4.95
C ALA A 108 -11.33 -1.89 -5.33
N LYS A 109 -11.92 -1.90 -6.52
CA LYS A 109 -12.67 -3.05 -7.07
C LYS A 109 -11.80 -4.29 -7.23
N MET A 110 -10.59 -4.16 -7.77
CA MET A 110 -9.64 -5.29 -7.91
C MET A 110 -9.25 -5.92 -6.57
N LEU A 111 -9.36 -5.16 -5.50
CA LEU A 111 -9.04 -5.58 -4.14
C LEU A 111 -10.29 -5.91 -3.31
N ASP A 112 -11.46 -6.05 -3.92
CA ASP A 112 -12.74 -6.33 -3.26
C ASP A 112 -13.14 -5.27 -2.24
N ARG A 113 -12.91 -3.99 -2.56
CA ARG A 113 -13.40 -2.83 -1.81
C ARG A 113 -14.47 -2.12 -2.62
N TYR A 114 -15.36 -1.42 -1.91
CA TYR A 114 -16.25 -0.44 -2.51
C TYR A 114 -15.53 0.90 -2.69
N TYR A 115 -16.09 1.78 -3.48
CA TYR A 115 -15.55 3.13 -3.65
C TYR A 115 -16.66 4.18 -3.75
N ILE A 116 -16.32 5.39 -3.33
CA ILE A 116 -17.07 6.61 -3.57
C ILE A 116 -16.08 7.60 -4.17
N GLY A 117 -16.42 8.20 -5.30
CA GLY A 117 -15.58 9.18 -5.97
C GLY A 117 -16.34 10.43 -6.34
N CYS A 118 -15.63 11.57 -6.28
CA CYS A 118 -16.13 12.83 -6.80
C CYS A 118 -15.25 13.23 -7.98
N GLU A 119 -15.90 13.66 -9.08
CA GLU A 119 -15.22 14.20 -10.24
C GLU A 119 -16.04 15.38 -10.79
N LEU A 120 -15.34 16.48 -11.06
CA LEU A 120 -15.97 17.70 -11.52
C LEU A 120 -16.21 17.69 -13.05
N HIS A 121 -15.34 16.99 -13.77
CA HIS A 121 -15.37 16.99 -15.24
C HIS A 121 -16.22 15.84 -15.74
N GLU A 122 -17.33 16.14 -16.40
CA GLU A 122 -18.31 15.15 -16.88
C GLU A 122 -17.68 14.10 -17.82
N ASP A 123 -16.77 14.51 -18.70
CA ASP A 123 -16.11 13.57 -19.62
C ASP A 123 -15.35 12.46 -18.93
N TYR A 124 -14.84 12.72 -17.71
CA TYR A 124 -14.17 11.68 -16.91
C TYR A 124 -15.14 10.69 -16.29
N GLY A 125 -16.40 11.06 -16.11
CA GLY A 125 -17.45 10.15 -15.68
C GLY A 125 -17.58 8.94 -16.60
N ASN A 126 -17.58 9.18 -17.91
CA ASN A 126 -17.62 8.12 -18.92
C ASN A 126 -16.39 7.21 -18.87
N LEU A 127 -15.20 7.80 -18.72
CA LEU A 127 -13.94 7.05 -18.57
C LEU A 127 -13.94 6.17 -17.31
N ILE A 128 -14.51 6.66 -16.21
CA ILE A 128 -14.63 5.88 -14.97
C ILE A 128 -15.53 4.66 -15.21
N GLN A 129 -16.69 4.86 -15.86
CA GLN A 129 -17.63 3.76 -16.16
C GLN A 129 -17.01 2.69 -17.06
N GLU A 130 -16.24 3.08 -18.07
CA GLU A 130 -15.54 2.13 -18.94
C GLU A 130 -14.45 1.33 -18.19
N ARG A 131 -13.72 1.99 -17.31
CA ARG A 131 -12.60 1.36 -16.56
C ARG A 131 -13.05 0.52 -15.37
N VAL A 132 -14.16 0.88 -14.78
CA VAL A 132 -14.70 0.25 -13.57
C VAL A 132 -16.13 -0.19 -13.85
N PRO A 133 -16.33 -1.31 -14.57
CA PRO A 133 -17.67 -1.80 -14.86
C PRO A 133 -18.47 -1.95 -13.58
N ILE A 134 -19.58 -1.24 -13.50
CA ILE A 134 -20.49 -1.28 -12.37
C ILE A 134 -21.27 -2.60 -12.52
N ASN A 135 -20.93 -3.58 -11.71
CA ASN A 135 -21.85 -4.70 -11.52
C ASN A 135 -23.04 -4.19 -10.67
N VAL A 136 -24.04 -3.62 -11.36
CA VAL A 136 -25.31 -3.28 -10.73
C VAL A 136 -26.03 -4.60 -10.51
N SER A 137 -25.84 -5.23 -9.36
CA SER A 137 -26.80 -6.21 -8.88
C SER A 137 -27.99 -5.41 -8.33
N TYR A 138 -29.07 -5.37 -9.06
CA TYR A 138 -30.35 -4.93 -8.51
C TYR A 138 -30.74 -5.95 -7.43
N LEU A 139 -30.86 -5.49 -6.20
CA LEU A 139 -31.53 -6.21 -5.11
C LEU A 139 -33.04 -6.09 -5.31
#